data_87a39882942269e05ac51e00f2ce9e6c
#
_entry.id   87a39882942269e05ac51e00f2ce9e6c
#
_cell.length_a   1.000
_cell.length_b   1.000
_cell.length_c   1.000
_cell.angle_alpha   90.00
_cell.angle_beta   90.00
_cell.angle_gamma   90.00
#
_symmetry.space_group_name_H-M   'P 1'
#
loop_
_entity.id
_entity.type
_entity.pdbx_description
1 polymer ?
#
loop_
_entity_poly.entity_id
_entity_poly.type
_entity_poly.pdbx_seq_one_letter_code
_entity_poly.pdbx_strand_id
1 'polypeptide(L)'
;MKSSLIIILGAIFATTTYAQNPTVNSDNWVATDALGRKVKEYKETGDKKKNKYVAMFYWTWHQGIDDTTYPIKNITEIVRQYPEAMASYDHPAWGKNKPGFFYWEQPLFGYYRTTDTWVLRKHAELLADAGVDVVFFDCTNGSFTWEESYEALMKTWEQARIDGVNVPKIAFMLPFGPAPHSLVSLRQLYRDIYKPNRYSDLWFIWKGKPCIMAYPDNLTTDKTDQEIANFFTFRPGQPDYVNGPTRKDQWGWLEMYPQHGYVAIGNNNFEQVTVGVAQNANPISKGHCSAFNLPNAYGRSFTVSKGVDPRVDGYLYGWNFQEQWDRAHELDPELIFVTGWNEYIAGMWLPEHGWTGKPFSFVDQYNWNCSRDIEPNKGWGDKGDVYYLQLVDNIRKFKGMDKPEKPSVPKTIKLGKLESWEDVKPYYTSYKGNTVHRDCAGRYNTYYKDTSGRNDIIGAKVTHDDKYIYFYVETAEALTSCKDPNWMMLFIDADRNKSTGWNGYDYIINHQTPTGKNVIIEKCDKNKWIWSPIGKGTFSAKDNILEIAIEKKLLGLDSSVNIEFKWCDNMQDEGNIMDFYVSGDVAPGGRFNYVYTSDWQK
;
A
#
# COMPACT_ATOMS: atom_id res chain seq x y z
N MET A 1 71.17 -20.18 -17.68
CA MET A 1 70.16 -19.16 -17.87
C MET A 1 68.85 -19.88 -18.25
N LYS A 2 67.97 -20.05 -17.31
CA LYS A 2 66.62 -20.62 -17.54
C LYS A 2 65.58 -19.53 -17.21
N SER A 3 64.94 -19.01 -18.26
CA SER A 3 63.87 -18.01 -18.09
C SER A 3 62.57 -18.73 -17.79
N SER A 4 62.01 -18.49 -16.61
CA SER A 4 60.65 -18.95 -16.24
C SER A 4 59.61 -17.93 -16.69
N LEU A 5 58.72 -18.38 -17.55
CA LEU A 5 57.56 -17.60 -18.03
C LEU A 5 56.42 -17.74 -17.00
N ILE A 6 56.07 -16.67 -16.33
CA ILE A 6 54.91 -16.61 -15.44
C ILE A 6 53.70 -16.20 -16.28
N ILE A 7 52.74 -17.12 -16.46
CA ILE A 7 51.43 -16.85 -17.08
C ILE A 7 50.49 -16.41 -15.95
N ILE A 8 50.10 -15.13 -15.94
CA ILE A 8 49.06 -14.61 -15.08
C ILE A 8 47.72 -14.87 -15.78
N LEU A 9 46.96 -15.85 -15.30
CA LEU A 9 45.55 -16.02 -15.67
C LEU A 9 44.72 -14.94 -14.95
N GLY A 10 44.33 -13.91 -15.68
CA GLY A 10 43.34 -12.95 -15.22
C GLY A 10 41.92 -13.60 -15.29
N ALA A 11 41.33 -13.91 -14.16
CA ALA A 11 39.92 -14.28 -14.11
C ALA A 11 39.07 -13.02 -14.36
N ILE A 12 38.45 -12.94 -15.54
CA ILE A 12 37.45 -11.92 -15.85
C ILE A 12 36.15 -12.37 -15.15
N PHE A 13 35.82 -11.77 -14.01
CA PHE A 13 34.50 -11.84 -13.44
C PHE A 13 33.53 -11.03 -14.33
N ALA A 14 32.79 -11.70 -15.19
CA ALA A 14 31.67 -11.09 -15.86
C ALA A 14 30.57 -10.88 -14.81
N THR A 15 30.48 -9.67 -14.27
CA THR A 15 29.29 -9.23 -13.56
C THR A 15 28.17 -9.09 -14.58
N THR A 16 27.26 -10.04 -14.63
CA THR A 16 25.98 -9.87 -15.33
C THR A 16 25.19 -8.81 -14.56
N THR A 17 25.32 -7.56 -14.96
CA THR A 17 24.36 -6.53 -14.58
C THR A 17 23.06 -6.88 -15.26
N TYR A 18 22.12 -7.48 -14.52
CA TYR A 18 20.75 -7.54 -14.96
C TYR A 18 20.26 -6.10 -15.13
N ALA A 19 19.87 -5.73 -16.34
CA ALA A 19 19.26 -4.44 -16.58
C ALA A 19 17.98 -4.37 -15.72
N GLN A 20 17.95 -3.47 -14.75
CA GLN A 20 16.76 -3.23 -13.94
C GLN A 20 15.65 -2.74 -14.85
N ASN A 21 14.43 -3.27 -14.70
CA ASN A 21 13.27 -2.77 -15.42
C ASN A 21 13.04 -1.27 -15.10
N PRO A 22 12.47 -0.49 -16.02
CA PRO A 22 12.12 0.90 -15.73
C PRO A 22 11.26 0.98 -14.47
N THR A 23 11.60 1.89 -13.57
CA THR A 23 10.81 2.12 -12.36
C THR A 23 9.43 2.68 -12.75
N VAL A 24 8.38 2.07 -12.23
CA VAL A 24 7.01 2.54 -12.40
C VAL A 24 6.82 3.82 -11.58
N ASN A 25 6.26 4.85 -12.20
CA ASN A 25 5.91 6.09 -11.54
C ASN A 25 4.39 6.23 -11.46
N SER A 26 3.83 5.97 -10.27
CA SER A 26 2.39 6.04 -9.99
C SER A 26 1.89 7.44 -9.61
N ASP A 27 2.75 8.43 -9.48
CA ASP A 27 2.37 9.78 -9.04
C ASP A 27 1.25 10.39 -9.89
N ASN A 28 1.26 10.11 -11.20
CA ASN A 28 0.29 10.68 -12.14
C ASN A 28 -0.96 9.81 -12.36
N TRP A 29 -1.11 8.72 -11.64
CA TRP A 29 -2.33 7.94 -11.66
C TRP A 29 -3.41 8.66 -10.86
N VAL A 30 -4.65 8.61 -11.31
CA VAL A 30 -5.78 9.24 -10.64
C VAL A 30 -6.70 8.19 -10.02
N ALA A 31 -7.35 8.56 -8.94
CA ALA A 31 -8.34 7.69 -8.30
C ALA A 31 -9.43 8.52 -7.64
N THR A 32 -10.61 7.92 -7.51
CA THR A 32 -11.72 8.45 -6.70
C THR A 32 -12.21 7.31 -5.83
N ASP A 33 -12.30 7.53 -4.52
CA ASP A 33 -12.79 6.53 -3.60
C ASP A 33 -14.33 6.38 -3.63
N ALA A 34 -14.84 5.39 -2.92
CA ALA A 34 -16.29 5.13 -2.86
C ALA A 34 -17.10 6.22 -2.11
N LEU A 35 -16.42 7.18 -1.46
CA LEU A 35 -17.05 8.37 -0.86
C LEU A 35 -17.04 9.58 -1.81
N GLY A 36 -16.52 9.42 -3.03
CA GLY A 36 -16.41 10.48 -4.03
C GLY A 36 -15.21 11.42 -3.85
N ARG A 37 -14.25 11.08 -2.96
CA ARG A 37 -13.05 11.88 -2.74
C ARG A 37 -12.02 11.56 -3.82
N LYS A 38 -11.55 12.59 -4.52
CA LYS A 38 -10.52 12.47 -5.55
C LYS A 38 -9.13 12.60 -4.93
N VAL A 39 -8.21 11.75 -5.35
CA VAL A 39 -6.78 11.92 -5.04
C VAL A 39 -6.24 13.11 -5.83
N LYS A 40 -5.44 13.95 -5.18
CA LYS A 40 -4.86 15.15 -5.80
C LYS A 40 -4.05 14.87 -7.04
N GLU A 41 -4.19 15.74 -8.02
CA GLU A 41 -3.41 15.75 -9.25
C GLU A 41 -2.27 16.79 -9.17
N TYR A 42 -1.30 16.71 -10.07
CA TYR A 42 -0.12 17.59 -10.12
C TYR A 42 -0.45 19.10 -10.04
N LYS A 43 -1.52 19.55 -10.71
CA LYS A 43 -1.96 20.96 -10.67
C LYS A 43 -2.33 21.47 -9.28
N GLU A 44 -2.61 20.58 -8.34
CA GLU A 44 -3.00 20.89 -6.95
C GLU A 44 -1.82 20.80 -5.99
N THR A 45 -0.80 20.00 -6.30
CA THR A 45 0.32 19.69 -5.41
C THR A 45 1.64 20.34 -5.85
N GLY A 46 1.83 20.54 -7.16
CA GLY A 46 3.08 21.03 -7.75
C GLY A 46 4.21 19.99 -7.72
N ASP A 47 5.42 20.47 -8.02
CA ASP A 47 6.63 19.65 -8.14
C ASP A 47 7.01 18.95 -6.82
N LYS A 48 7.71 17.81 -6.93
CA LYS A 48 8.29 17.10 -5.79
C LYS A 48 9.17 18.00 -4.94
N LYS A 49 8.91 17.99 -3.65
CA LYS A 49 9.69 18.71 -2.64
C LYS A 49 10.88 17.87 -2.21
N LYS A 50 12.02 18.50 -1.99
CA LYS A 50 13.23 17.83 -1.50
C LYS A 50 13.10 17.53 0.00
N ASN A 51 13.72 16.45 0.44
CA ASN A 51 13.81 16.05 1.86
C ASN A 51 12.44 15.90 2.53
N LYS A 52 11.47 15.32 1.83
CA LYS A 52 10.16 14.94 2.36
C LYS A 52 9.99 13.43 2.25
N TYR A 53 9.86 12.78 3.39
CA TYR A 53 9.78 11.32 3.50
C TYR A 53 8.53 10.92 4.27
N VAL A 54 7.97 9.77 3.93
CA VAL A 54 6.87 9.16 4.66
C VAL A 54 7.27 7.77 5.13
N ALA A 55 7.25 7.58 6.43
CA ALA A 55 7.46 6.31 7.09
C ALA A 55 6.11 5.68 7.48
N MET A 56 6.06 4.36 7.49
CA MET A 56 4.87 3.58 7.83
C MET A 56 5.20 2.52 8.88
N PHE A 57 4.41 2.47 9.95
CA PHE A 57 4.42 1.34 10.87
C PHE A 57 3.92 0.08 10.17
N TYR A 58 4.68 -1.00 10.25
CA TYR A 58 4.40 -2.26 9.60
C TYR A 58 4.40 -3.42 10.58
N TRP A 59 3.27 -4.09 10.70
CA TRP A 59 3.07 -5.20 11.61
C TRP A 59 3.60 -6.52 11.04
N THR A 60 4.34 -7.28 11.84
CA THR A 60 5.01 -8.51 11.42
C THR A 60 4.50 -9.78 12.10
N TRP A 61 3.42 -9.70 12.88
CA TRP A 61 2.95 -10.81 13.72
C TRP A 61 1.81 -11.63 13.11
N HIS A 62 1.57 -11.56 11.82
CA HIS A 62 0.60 -12.43 11.13
C HIS A 62 1.13 -13.86 10.96
N GLN A 63 2.22 -14.21 11.62
CA GLN A 63 2.64 -15.57 11.91
C GLN A 63 2.28 -15.88 13.35
N GLY A 64 2.42 -17.07 13.78
CA GLY A 64 2.23 -17.44 15.15
C GLY A 64 1.32 -18.64 15.27
N ILE A 65 0.97 -18.96 16.50
CA ILE A 65 0.30 -20.19 16.86
C ILE A 65 -0.90 -20.43 15.95
N ASP A 66 -0.72 -21.34 15.00
CA ASP A 66 -1.80 -21.87 14.20
C ASP A 66 -2.65 -22.74 15.07
N ASP A 67 -3.68 -22.15 15.61
CA ASP A 67 -4.71 -22.91 16.21
C ASP A 67 -5.62 -23.46 15.12
N THR A 68 -5.26 -24.63 14.62
CA THR A 68 -6.04 -25.37 13.63
C THR A 68 -7.40 -25.82 14.18
N THR A 69 -7.61 -25.71 15.48
CA THR A 69 -8.83 -26.21 16.15
C THR A 69 -9.90 -25.14 16.33
N TYR A 70 -9.59 -23.86 16.09
CA TYR A 70 -10.52 -22.75 16.33
C TYR A 70 -10.77 -21.91 15.08
N PRO A 71 -12.03 -21.49 14.85
CA PRO A 71 -12.33 -20.57 13.77
C PRO A 71 -11.68 -19.21 14.02
N ILE A 72 -11.47 -18.46 12.93
CA ILE A 72 -11.04 -17.07 13.00
C ILE A 72 -12.05 -16.27 13.82
N LYS A 73 -11.53 -15.39 14.66
CA LYS A 73 -12.32 -14.56 15.54
C LYS A 73 -12.25 -13.12 15.08
N ASN A 74 -13.29 -12.69 14.37
CA ASN A 74 -13.50 -11.29 14.01
C ASN A 74 -14.30 -10.62 15.14
N ILE A 75 -13.66 -9.67 15.84
CA ILE A 75 -14.28 -8.98 16.98
C ILE A 75 -15.52 -8.23 16.54
N THR A 76 -15.47 -7.53 15.42
CA THR A 76 -16.60 -6.73 14.90
C THR A 76 -17.83 -7.62 14.65
N GLU A 77 -17.62 -8.80 14.06
CA GLU A 77 -18.72 -9.76 13.85
C GLU A 77 -19.25 -10.33 15.17
N ILE A 78 -18.36 -10.70 16.08
CA ILE A 78 -18.75 -11.24 17.39
C ILE A 78 -19.60 -10.20 18.15
N VAL A 79 -19.13 -8.97 18.25
CA VAL A 79 -19.84 -7.92 19.01
C VAL A 79 -21.15 -7.53 18.34
N ARG A 80 -21.23 -7.56 17.01
CA ARG A 80 -22.46 -7.29 16.28
C ARG A 80 -23.50 -8.40 16.49
N GLN A 81 -23.07 -9.66 16.51
CA GLN A 81 -23.96 -10.81 16.68
C GLN A 81 -24.30 -11.10 18.15
N TYR A 82 -23.35 -10.87 19.05
CA TYR A 82 -23.45 -11.14 20.48
C TYR A 82 -22.98 -9.92 21.31
N PRO A 83 -23.75 -8.81 21.34
CA PRO A 83 -23.33 -7.61 22.09
C PRO A 83 -23.06 -7.90 23.58
N GLU A 84 -23.78 -8.85 24.17
CA GLU A 84 -23.62 -9.31 25.56
C GLU A 84 -22.26 -9.97 25.84
N ALA A 85 -21.56 -10.44 24.81
CA ALA A 85 -20.21 -11.00 24.96
C ALA A 85 -19.22 -10.00 25.60
N MET A 86 -19.45 -8.70 25.39
CA MET A 86 -18.62 -7.66 26.00
C MET A 86 -18.74 -7.57 27.53
N ALA A 87 -19.78 -8.17 28.11
CA ALA A 87 -19.97 -8.21 29.57
C ALA A 87 -19.25 -9.37 30.26
N SER A 88 -18.74 -10.36 29.50
CA SER A 88 -18.11 -11.55 30.07
C SER A 88 -16.96 -12.07 29.24
N TYR A 89 -15.79 -12.17 29.88
CA TYR A 89 -14.61 -12.84 29.30
C TYR A 89 -14.89 -14.32 28.94
N ASP A 90 -15.81 -14.98 29.67
CA ASP A 90 -16.15 -16.39 29.48
C ASP A 90 -17.29 -16.64 28.50
N HIS A 91 -17.76 -15.59 27.81
CA HIS A 91 -18.81 -15.76 26.82
C HIS A 91 -18.39 -16.73 25.70
N PRO A 92 -19.25 -17.73 25.32
CA PRO A 92 -18.89 -18.76 24.35
C PRO A 92 -18.44 -18.22 22.98
N ALA A 93 -18.95 -17.06 22.57
CA ALA A 93 -18.59 -16.43 21.30
C ALA A 93 -17.08 -16.10 21.18
N TRP A 94 -16.39 -15.91 22.30
CA TRP A 94 -14.93 -15.72 22.28
C TRP A 94 -14.14 -17.00 22.01
N GLY A 95 -14.80 -18.17 22.04
CA GLY A 95 -14.16 -19.47 21.87
C GLY A 95 -13.38 -19.92 23.10
N LYS A 96 -12.49 -20.91 22.92
CA LYS A 96 -11.80 -21.57 24.03
C LYS A 96 -10.43 -20.96 24.38
N ASN A 97 -9.80 -20.28 23.45
CA ASN A 97 -8.46 -19.70 23.67
C ASN A 97 -8.55 -18.34 24.32
N LYS A 98 -8.24 -18.27 25.59
CA LYS A 98 -8.26 -17.06 26.40
C LYS A 98 -7.01 -17.03 27.30
N PRO A 99 -6.27 -15.92 27.34
CA PRO A 99 -6.31 -14.77 26.47
C PRO A 99 -6.01 -15.18 25.02
N GLY A 100 -6.57 -14.46 24.05
CA GLY A 100 -6.45 -14.81 22.64
C GLY A 100 -6.19 -13.60 21.76
N PHE A 101 -5.72 -13.89 20.57
CA PHE A 101 -5.59 -12.88 19.53
C PHE A 101 -6.78 -12.98 18.59
N PHE A 102 -7.32 -11.82 18.23
CA PHE A 102 -8.51 -11.65 17.41
C PHE A 102 -8.19 -10.72 16.26
N TYR A 103 -9.06 -10.67 15.24
CA TYR A 103 -9.00 -9.67 14.18
C TYR A 103 -10.13 -8.67 14.36
N TRP A 104 -9.83 -7.38 14.20
CA TRP A 104 -10.89 -6.37 14.19
C TRP A 104 -11.74 -6.44 12.90
N GLU A 105 -11.14 -6.87 11.79
CA GLU A 105 -11.78 -7.16 10.51
C GLU A 105 -10.90 -8.08 9.67
N GLN A 106 -11.43 -8.60 8.55
CA GLN A 106 -10.68 -9.36 7.56
C GLN A 106 -9.94 -8.41 6.62
N PRO A 107 -8.60 -8.53 6.49
CA PRO A 107 -7.86 -7.85 5.44
C PRO A 107 -8.41 -8.19 4.05
N LEU A 108 -8.26 -7.30 3.08
CA LEU A 108 -8.71 -7.55 1.71
C LEU A 108 -8.10 -8.84 1.14
N PHE A 109 -6.84 -9.09 1.45
CA PHE A 109 -6.08 -10.28 1.02
C PHE A 109 -6.31 -11.52 1.91
N GLY A 110 -7.32 -11.47 2.78
CA GLY A 110 -7.65 -12.57 3.69
C GLY A 110 -6.81 -12.59 4.96
N TYR A 111 -7.00 -13.59 5.78
CA TYR A 111 -6.23 -13.80 7.02
C TYR A 111 -4.88 -14.44 6.68
N TYR A 112 -4.01 -13.67 6.03
CA TYR A 112 -2.72 -14.10 5.52
C TYR A 112 -1.67 -14.28 6.63
N ARG A 113 -0.60 -15.01 6.31
CA ARG A 113 0.64 -15.04 7.10
C ARG A 113 1.62 -14.00 6.59
N THR A 114 2.48 -13.46 7.46
CA THR A 114 3.55 -12.54 7.05
C THR A 114 4.60 -13.17 6.13
N THR A 115 4.53 -14.47 5.89
CA THR A 115 5.35 -15.21 4.93
C THR A 115 4.66 -15.44 3.58
N ASP A 116 3.44 -14.95 3.40
CA ASP A 116 2.71 -15.03 2.14
C ASP A 116 3.30 -14.06 1.10
N THR A 117 4.17 -14.57 0.23
CA THR A 117 4.92 -13.78 -0.75
C THR A 117 4.03 -13.04 -1.74
N TRP A 118 2.84 -13.58 -2.04
CA TRP A 118 1.86 -12.90 -2.88
C TRP A 118 1.35 -11.62 -2.20
N VAL A 119 0.98 -11.69 -0.93
CA VAL A 119 0.55 -10.50 -0.15
C VAL A 119 1.71 -9.53 0.03
N LEU A 120 2.91 -10.01 0.33
CA LEU A 120 4.09 -9.16 0.47
C LEU A 120 4.40 -8.40 -0.83
N ARG A 121 4.18 -9.02 -2.00
CA ARG A 121 4.28 -8.36 -3.29
C ARG A 121 3.20 -7.28 -3.47
N LYS A 122 1.94 -7.55 -3.13
CA LYS A 122 0.85 -6.55 -3.16
C LYS A 122 1.13 -5.37 -2.21
N HIS A 123 1.68 -5.63 -1.02
CA HIS A 123 2.11 -4.56 -0.10
C HIS A 123 3.22 -3.69 -0.70
N ALA A 124 4.21 -4.29 -1.37
CA ALA A 124 5.27 -3.55 -2.05
C ALA A 124 4.69 -2.54 -3.06
N GLU A 125 3.76 -3.01 -3.91
CA GLU A 125 3.11 -2.19 -4.94
C GLU A 125 2.22 -1.11 -4.33
N LEU A 126 1.32 -1.46 -3.41
CA LEU A 126 0.41 -0.49 -2.77
C LEU A 126 1.16 0.61 -2.00
N LEU A 127 2.21 0.26 -1.27
CA LEU A 127 3.01 1.24 -0.53
C LEU A 127 3.85 2.12 -1.46
N ALA A 128 4.37 1.55 -2.56
CA ALA A 128 5.05 2.32 -3.60
C ALA A 128 4.08 3.29 -4.28
N ASP A 129 2.88 2.84 -4.66
CA ASP A 129 1.83 3.66 -5.28
C ASP A 129 1.34 4.77 -4.37
N ALA A 130 1.30 4.53 -3.07
CA ALA A 130 1.01 5.55 -2.08
C ALA A 130 2.14 6.58 -1.91
N GLY A 131 3.37 6.26 -2.34
CA GLY A 131 4.55 7.12 -2.16
C GLY A 131 5.18 7.01 -0.78
N VAL A 132 5.02 5.87 -0.08
CA VAL A 132 5.69 5.55 1.18
C VAL A 132 7.17 5.29 0.91
N ASP A 133 8.07 5.89 1.69
CA ASP A 133 9.52 5.81 1.48
C ASP A 133 10.19 4.74 2.36
N VAL A 134 9.61 4.45 3.52
CA VAL A 134 10.18 3.47 4.46
C VAL A 134 9.10 2.81 5.30
N VAL A 135 9.27 1.52 5.59
CA VAL A 135 8.50 0.80 6.61
C VAL A 135 9.36 0.53 7.84
N PHE A 136 8.77 0.69 9.00
CA PHE A 136 9.36 0.33 10.29
C PHE A 136 8.69 -0.93 10.81
N PHE A 137 9.45 -2.01 10.89
CA PHE A 137 8.95 -3.27 11.42
C PHE A 137 8.75 -3.19 12.93
N ASP A 138 7.58 -3.59 13.38
CA ASP A 138 7.30 -3.70 14.79
C ASP A 138 8.07 -4.86 15.44
N CYS A 139 9.05 -4.50 16.27
CA CYS A 139 9.80 -5.39 17.15
C CYS A 139 9.75 -4.85 18.59
N THR A 140 8.65 -4.19 18.98
CA THR A 140 8.54 -3.51 20.28
C THR A 140 8.24 -4.44 21.45
N ASN A 141 7.83 -5.67 21.18
CA ASN A 141 7.36 -6.61 22.20
C ASN A 141 8.42 -7.66 22.56
N GLY A 142 9.14 -7.40 23.62
CA GLY A 142 10.15 -8.33 24.13
C GLY A 142 11.43 -8.37 23.30
N SER A 143 12.01 -9.56 23.11
CA SER A 143 13.23 -9.79 22.33
C SER A 143 12.95 -10.42 20.95
N PHE A 144 11.73 -10.32 20.47
CA PHE A 144 11.33 -10.90 19.19
C PHE A 144 11.64 -9.93 18.05
N THR A 145 12.34 -10.41 17.02
CA THR A 145 12.61 -9.65 15.79
C THR A 145 11.79 -10.13 14.61
N TRP A 146 11.03 -11.23 14.78
CA TRP A 146 10.19 -11.84 13.75
C TRP A 146 10.98 -12.21 12.49
N GLU A 147 12.09 -12.91 12.67
CA GLU A 147 13.06 -13.24 11.63
C GLU A 147 12.43 -13.82 10.36
N GLU A 148 11.57 -14.82 10.50
CA GLU A 148 10.90 -15.45 9.38
C GLU A 148 10.08 -14.44 8.56
N SER A 149 9.45 -13.47 9.22
CA SER A 149 8.63 -12.43 8.57
C SER A 149 9.49 -11.41 7.80
N TYR A 150 10.54 -10.88 8.43
CA TYR A 150 11.37 -9.90 7.73
C TYR A 150 12.20 -10.54 6.60
N GLU A 151 12.63 -11.79 6.74
CA GLU A 151 13.33 -12.51 5.67
C GLU A 151 12.43 -12.72 4.44
N ALA A 152 11.21 -13.18 4.64
CA ALA A 152 10.26 -13.36 3.55
C ALA A 152 9.97 -12.05 2.84
N LEU A 153 9.78 -10.96 3.60
CA LEU A 153 9.52 -9.65 3.04
C LEU A 153 10.72 -9.09 2.27
N MET A 154 11.92 -9.09 2.88
CA MET A 154 13.13 -8.55 2.23
C MET A 154 13.42 -9.27 0.92
N LYS A 155 13.32 -10.60 0.90
CA LYS A 155 13.50 -11.41 -0.30
C LYS A 155 12.46 -11.06 -1.39
N THR A 156 11.20 -10.93 -1.00
CA THR A 156 10.12 -10.59 -1.94
C THR A 156 10.29 -9.17 -2.49
N TRP A 157 10.66 -8.22 -1.64
CA TRP A 157 10.83 -6.82 -2.03
C TRP A 157 12.10 -6.56 -2.83
N GLU A 158 13.16 -7.33 -2.61
CA GLU A 158 14.35 -7.31 -3.48
C GLU A 158 13.97 -7.69 -4.91
N GLN A 159 13.17 -8.76 -5.09
CA GLN A 159 12.67 -9.14 -6.40
C GLN A 159 11.73 -8.07 -6.98
N ALA A 160 10.79 -7.56 -6.19
CA ALA A 160 9.88 -6.49 -6.63
C ALA A 160 10.65 -5.25 -7.13
N ARG A 161 11.76 -4.89 -6.47
CA ARG A 161 12.63 -3.79 -6.90
C ARG A 161 13.30 -4.08 -8.26
N ILE A 162 13.74 -5.30 -8.49
CA ILE A 162 14.29 -5.73 -9.78
C ILE A 162 13.22 -5.62 -10.88
N ASP A 163 11.97 -5.94 -10.56
CA ASP A 163 10.83 -5.86 -11.46
C ASP A 163 10.33 -4.42 -11.72
N GLY A 164 10.93 -3.40 -11.08
CA GLY A 164 10.61 -1.99 -11.29
C GLY A 164 9.70 -1.35 -10.25
N VAL A 165 9.36 -2.06 -9.17
CA VAL A 165 8.61 -1.47 -8.05
C VAL A 165 9.54 -0.57 -7.23
N ASN A 166 9.11 0.66 -6.99
CA ASN A 166 9.83 1.57 -6.09
C ASN A 166 9.52 1.23 -4.62
N VAL A 167 9.94 0.02 -4.21
CA VAL A 167 9.63 -0.50 -2.87
C VAL A 167 10.13 0.43 -1.76
N PRO A 168 9.36 0.59 -0.66
CA PRO A 168 9.83 1.33 0.50
C PRO A 168 11.14 0.74 1.06
N LYS A 169 11.97 1.58 1.64
CA LYS A 169 13.11 1.13 2.44
C LYS A 169 12.62 0.48 3.74
N ILE A 170 13.53 -0.14 4.47
CA ILE A 170 13.23 -0.92 5.67
C ILE A 170 14.04 -0.39 6.84
N ALA A 171 13.40 -0.27 8.00
CA ALA A 171 14.01 -0.03 9.29
C ALA A 171 13.27 -0.85 10.36
N PHE A 172 13.81 -0.88 11.58
CA PHE A 172 13.23 -1.60 12.70
C PHE A 172 12.89 -0.65 13.84
N MET A 173 11.78 -0.92 14.51
CA MET A 173 11.35 -0.23 15.72
C MET A 173 11.41 -1.22 16.90
N LEU A 174 12.32 -0.96 17.83
CA LEU A 174 12.56 -1.78 19.01
C LEU A 174 11.82 -1.21 20.23
N PRO A 175 11.77 -1.94 21.37
CA PRO A 175 11.06 -1.51 22.56
C PRO A 175 11.40 -0.08 23.01
N PHE A 176 10.40 0.61 23.55
CA PHE A 176 10.43 2.04 23.93
C PHE A 176 11.14 2.28 25.26
N GLY A 177 12.31 1.70 25.45
CA GLY A 177 13.11 1.90 26.65
C GLY A 177 14.42 1.12 26.60
N PRO A 178 15.38 1.51 27.45
CA PRO A 178 16.65 0.82 27.53
C PRO A 178 16.54 -0.50 28.34
N ALA A 179 15.65 -1.38 27.92
CA ALA A 179 15.45 -2.68 28.56
C ALA A 179 16.45 -3.72 28.04
N PRO A 180 16.83 -4.74 28.85
CA PRO A 180 17.78 -5.77 28.43
C PRO A 180 17.33 -6.51 27.16
N HIS A 181 16.05 -6.78 27.00
CA HIS A 181 15.50 -7.45 25.81
C HIS A 181 15.64 -6.60 24.53
N SER A 182 15.60 -5.27 24.62
CA SER A 182 15.88 -4.39 23.48
C SER A 182 17.29 -4.57 22.94
N LEU A 183 18.27 -4.74 23.84
CA LEU A 183 19.66 -4.97 23.46
C LEU A 183 19.85 -6.32 22.76
N VAL A 184 19.09 -7.36 23.19
CA VAL A 184 19.11 -8.67 22.53
C VAL A 184 18.65 -8.54 21.09
N SER A 185 17.50 -7.89 20.85
CA SER A 185 16.98 -7.64 19.50
C SER A 185 17.94 -6.80 18.64
N LEU A 186 18.51 -5.74 19.20
CA LEU A 186 19.46 -4.88 18.49
C LEU A 186 20.71 -5.64 18.03
N ARG A 187 21.30 -6.44 18.90
CA ARG A 187 22.46 -7.28 18.58
C ARG A 187 22.12 -8.37 17.56
N GLN A 188 20.93 -8.96 17.65
CA GLN A 188 20.46 -9.96 16.69
C GLN A 188 20.35 -9.34 15.29
N LEU A 189 19.62 -8.25 15.13
CA LEU A 189 19.47 -7.58 13.84
C LEU A 189 20.81 -7.15 13.24
N TYR A 190 21.71 -6.61 14.07
CA TYR A 190 23.06 -6.25 13.60
C TYR A 190 23.82 -7.48 13.09
N ARG A 191 23.84 -8.58 13.85
CA ARG A 191 24.53 -9.81 13.50
C ARG A 191 23.97 -10.46 12.23
N ASP A 192 22.64 -10.49 12.08
CA ASP A 192 21.98 -11.32 11.09
C ASP A 192 21.72 -10.57 9.76
N ILE A 193 21.58 -9.24 9.79
CA ILE A 193 21.25 -8.43 8.61
C ILE A 193 22.36 -7.45 8.26
N TYR A 194 22.75 -6.58 9.21
CA TYR A 194 23.55 -5.42 8.90
C TYR A 194 25.06 -5.73 8.78
N LYS A 195 25.60 -6.50 9.71
CA LYS A 195 27.02 -6.88 9.67
C LYS A 195 27.40 -7.73 8.44
N PRO A 196 26.59 -8.71 8.00
CA PRO A 196 26.80 -9.44 6.76
C PRO A 196 26.38 -8.67 5.49
N ASN A 197 25.91 -7.43 5.61
CA ASN A 197 25.47 -6.57 4.51
C ASN A 197 24.35 -7.17 3.65
N ARG A 198 23.38 -7.85 4.28
CA ARG A 198 22.25 -8.47 3.58
C ARG A 198 21.20 -7.44 3.22
N TYR A 199 20.68 -7.49 2.00
CA TYR A 199 19.65 -6.59 1.50
C TYR A 199 19.94 -5.10 1.69
N SER A 200 21.21 -4.69 1.56
CA SER A 200 21.63 -3.30 1.85
C SER A 200 20.92 -2.26 0.99
N ASP A 201 20.48 -2.62 -0.20
CA ASP A 201 19.69 -1.75 -1.08
C ASP A 201 18.31 -1.43 -0.52
N LEU A 202 17.80 -2.20 0.45
CA LEU A 202 16.54 -1.98 1.13
C LEU A 202 16.69 -1.17 2.43
N TRP A 203 17.89 -0.94 2.94
CA TRP A 203 18.07 -0.21 4.20
C TRP A 203 17.67 1.25 4.10
N PHE A 204 16.95 1.74 5.10
CA PHE A 204 16.68 3.16 5.22
C PHE A 204 17.89 3.89 5.79
N ILE A 205 18.49 4.75 4.98
CA ILE A 205 19.65 5.55 5.38
C ILE A 205 19.17 6.93 5.85
N TRP A 206 19.47 7.26 7.10
CA TRP A 206 19.15 8.55 7.70
C TRP A 206 20.39 9.21 8.25
N LYS A 207 20.63 10.47 7.85
CA LYS A 207 21.83 11.23 8.22
C LYS A 207 23.14 10.43 7.97
N GLY A 208 23.18 9.70 6.86
CA GLY A 208 24.37 8.99 6.38
C GLY A 208 24.62 7.58 6.94
N LYS A 209 23.74 7.06 7.79
CA LYS A 209 23.85 5.70 8.37
C LYS A 209 22.49 4.99 8.34
N PRO A 210 22.44 3.64 8.40
CA PRO A 210 21.19 2.93 8.59
C PRO A 210 20.45 3.44 9.83
N CYS A 211 19.12 3.69 9.67
CA CYS A 211 18.29 4.17 10.76
C CYS A 211 17.71 3.00 11.56
N ILE A 212 17.65 3.17 12.88
CA ILE A 212 16.94 2.26 13.77
C ILE A 212 16.25 3.01 14.90
N MET A 213 14.98 2.70 15.17
CA MET A 213 14.29 3.20 16.34
C MET A 213 14.63 2.30 17.53
N ALA A 214 15.70 2.64 18.23
CA ALA A 214 16.23 1.88 19.37
C ALA A 214 16.95 2.81 20.36
N TYR A 215 17.08 2.34 21.60
CA TYR A 215 17.83 3.03 22.64
C TYR A 215 19.29 2.56 22.64
N PRO A 216 20.28 3.44 22.43
CA PRO A 216 21.70 3.09 22.51
C PRO A 216 22.20 2.97 23.96
N ASP A 217 21.38 3.33 24.94
CA ASP A 217 21.77 3.51 26.36
C ASP A 217 22.27 2.23 27.03
N ASN A 218 21.88 1.06 26.51
CA ASN A 218 22.30 -0.25 27.04
C ASN A 218 23.55 -0.81 26.36
N LEU A 219 24.08 -0.14 25.34
CA LEU A 219 25.30 -0.58 24.69
C LEU A 219 26.48 -0.45 25.66
N THR A 220 27.31 -1.50 25.71
CA THR A 220 28.46 -1.61 26.61
C THR A 220 29.75 -1.15 25.92
N THR A 221 30.88 -1.29 26.61
CA THR A 221 32.21 -1.07 26.05
C THR A 221 32.73 -2.27 25.24
N ASP A 222 31.95 -3.35 25.13
CA ASP A 222 32.31 -4.51 24.29
C ASP A 222 32.49 -4.11 22.84
N LYS A 223 33.41 -4.73 22.14
CA LYS A 223 33.75 -4.41 20.75
C LYS A 223 32.53 -4.41 19.84
N THR A 224 31.67 -5.41 19.93
CA THR A 224 30.45 -5.52 19.11
C THR A 224 29.48 -4.39 19.39
N ASP A 225 29.27 -4.03 20.65
CA ASP A 225 28.40 -2.92 21.02
C ASP A 225 28.92 -1.57 20.53
N GLN A 226 30.25 -1.38 20.54
CA GLN A 226 30.88 -0.19 19.96
C GLN A 226 30.77 -0.16 18.45
N GLU A 227 30.87 -1.29 17.76
CA GLU A 227 30.56 -1.40 16.33
C GLU A 227 29.11 -0.96 16.07
N ILE A 228 28.14 -1.48 16.82
CA ILE A 228 26.70 -1.15 16.72
C ILE A 228 26.48 0.36 16.96
N ALA A 229 27.05 0.92 18.03
CA ALA A 229 26.93 2.34 18.37
C ALA A 229 27.39 3.27 17.24
N ASN A 230 28.43 2.87 16.51
CA ASN A 230 28.99 3.63 15.40
C ASN A 230 28.28 3.39 14.07
N PHE A 231 27.54 2.29 13.92
CA PHE A 231 26.96 1.85 12.67
C PHE A 231 25.64 2.56 12.37
N PHE A 232 24.75 2.71 13.36
CA PHE A 232 23.40 3.23 13.17
C PHE A 232 23.26 4.73 13.43
N THR A 233 22.27 5.33 12.80
CA THR A 233 21.58 6.53 13.30
C THR A 233 20.45 6.07 14.20
N PHE A 234 20.60 6.30 15.51
CA PHE A 234 19.59 5.94 16.50
C PHE A 234 18.51 7.01 16.60
N ARG A 235 17.26 6.58 16.68
CA ARG A 235 16.09 7.40 17.01
C ARG A 235 15.25 6.62 18.03
N PRO A 236 15.52 6.78 19.33
CA PRO A 236 14.71 6.13 20.37
C PRO A 236 13.22 6.44 20.23
N GLY A 237 12.36 5.43 20.31
CA GLY A 237 10.92 5.62 20.23
C GLY A 237 10.36 6.32 21.47
N GLN A 238 9.45 7.29 21.31
CA GLN A 238 8.75 7.96 22.39
C GLN A 238 7.45 7.22 22.71
N PRO A 239 7.29 6.67 23.92
CA PRO A 239 6.09 5.94 24.32
C PRO A 239 4.96 6.81 24.88
N ASP A 240 5.21 8.09 25.13
CA ASP A 240 4.21 9.02 25.68
C ASP A 240 3.43 9.67 24.54
N TYR A 241 2.13 9.41 24.49
CA TYR A 241 1.27 9.88 23.40
C TYR A 241 0.76 11.31 23.57
N VAL A 242 1.12 12.01 24.67
CA VAL A 242 0.57 13.33 25.02
C VAL A 242 1.64 14.39 25.19
N ASN A 243 2.76 14.05 25.85
CA ASN A 243 3.72 15.06 26.30
C ASN A 243 4.85 15.36 25.31
N GLY A 244 4.91 14.65 24.19
CA GLY A 244 5.95 14.85 23.19
C GLY A 244 7.33 14.33 23.61
N PRO A 245 8.41 14.78 22.96
CA PRO A 245 9.74 14.23 23.17
C PRO A 245 10.30 14.55 24.55
N THR A 246 10.88 13.54 25.21
CA THR A 246 11.64 13.68 26.48
C THR A 246 13.16 13.71 26.25
N ARG A 247 13.62 13.42 25.03
CA ARG A 247 15.02 13.44 24.59
C ARG A 247 15.14 14.18 23.25
N LYS A 248 16.31 14.73 22.98
CA LYS A 248 16.59 15.50 21.76
C LYS A 248 16.68 14.64 20.48
N ASP A 249 16.88 13.32 20.63
CA ASP A 249 17.11 12.36 19.55
C ASP A 249 15.95 11.39 19.32
N GLN A 250 14.81 11.58 20.03
CA GLN A 250 13.64 10.73 19.92
C GLN A 250 12.81 10.99 18.67
N TRP A 251 12.15 9.93 18.18
CA TRP A 251 11.02 10.00 17.26
C TRP A 251 9.76 9.47 17.93
N GLY A 252 8.61 10.09 17.60
CA GLY A 252 7.30 9.57 17.96
C GLY A 252 6.89 8.45 16.99
N TRP A 253 6.02 7.54 17.44
CA TRP A 253 5.37 6.60 16.57
C TRP A 253 3.86 6.78 16.53
N LEU A 254 3.27 7.32 17.58
CA LEU A 254 1.87 7.63 17.74
C LEU A 254 1.70 8.74 18.77
N GLU A 255 0.86 9.73 18.48
CA GLU A 255 0.49 10.79 19.41
C GLU A 255 -0.97 11.20 19.26
N MET A 256 -1.54 11.72 20.34
CA MET A 256 -2.80 12.44 20.29
C MET A 256 -2.64 13.79 19.60
N TYR A 257 -3.72 14.27 18.98
CA TYR A 257 -3.76 15.64 18.47
C TYR A 257 -3.77 16.66 19.65
N PRO A 258 -3.03 17.79 19.56
CA PRO A 258 -2.09 18.16 18.49
C PRO A 258 -0.72 17.50 18.69
N GLN A 259 -0.20 16.84 17.67
CA GLN A 259 1.10 16.19 17.71
C GLN A 259 2.22 17.20 17.86
N HIS A 260 3.33 16.75 18.48
CA HIS A 260 4.57 17.49 18.60
C HIS A 260 5.51 17.24 17.43
N GLY A 261 6.43 18.18 17.21
CA GLY A 261 7.59 17.95 16.36
C GLY A 261 8.72 17.29 17.14
N TYR A 262 9.39 16.32 16.53
CA TYR A 262 10.52 15.57 17.08
C TYR A 262 11.82 15.98 16.42
N VAL A 263 12.91 16.04 17.18
CA VAL A 263 14.26 16.45 16.75
C VAL A 263 14.24 17.80 16.04
N ALA A 264 14.34 18.86 16.83
CA ALA A 264 14.41 20.22 16.29
C ALA A 264 15.68 20.42 15.44
N ILE A 265 15.50 20.88 14.20
CA ILE A 265 16.57 21.15 13.23
C ILE A 265 16.79 22.65 12.96
N GLY A 266 16.28 23.49 13.87
CA GLY A 266 16.38 24.95 13.85
C GLY A 266 15.11 25.63 13.36
N ASN A 267 14.92 26.91 13.70
CA ASN A 267 13.82 27.78 13.23
C ASN A 267 12.42 27.15 13.25
N ASN A 268 12.07 26.42 14.31
CA ASN A 268 10.81 25.67 14.44
C ASN A 268 10.60 24.55 13.41
N ASN A 269 11.65 24.08 12.76
CA ASN A 269 11.60 22.91 11.88
C ASN A 269 11.94 21.64 12.67
N PHE A 270 11.38 20.53 12.27
CA PHE A 270 11.50 19.24 12.93
C PHE A 270 11.91 18.14 11.93
N GLU A 271 12.64 17.13 12.42
CA GLU A 271 12.90 15.94 11.59
C GLU A 271 11.63 15.13 11.36
N GLN A 272 10.80 14.97 12.43
CA GLN A 272 9.72 13.99 12.38
C GLN A 272 8.46 14.49 13.10
N VAL A 273 7.29 14.05 12.57
CA VAL A 273 5.97 14.18 13.18
C VAL A 273 5.21 12.88 12.97
N THR A 274 4.37 12.49 13.94
CA THR A 274 3.50 11.32 13.81
C THR A 274 2.17 11.65 13.15
N VAL A 275 1.55 10.64 12.52
CA VAL A 275 0.17 10.69 12.03
C VAL A 275 -0.53 9.39 12.40
N GLY A 276 -1.46 9.46 13.34
CA GLY A 276 -2.28 8.32 13.77
C GLY A 276 -3.61 8.23 13.01
N VAL A 277 -4.02 7.02 12.66
CA VAL A 277 -5.30 6.78 11.98
C VAL A 277 -6.49 6.95 12.93
N ALA A 278 -6.32 6.52 14.18
CA ALA A 278 -7.31 6.64 15.26
C ALA A 278 -6.63 7.05 16.55
N GLN A 279 -7.37 7.75 17.40
CA GLN A 279 -6.93 8.08 18.74
C GLN A 279 -7.14 6.88 19.66
N ASN A 280 -6.08 6.36 20.23
CA ASN A 280 -6.14 5.25 21.19
C ASN A 280 -5.83 5.66 22.64
N ALA A 281 -5.95 6.92 22.96
CA ALA A 281 -5.90 7.43 24.33
C ALA A 281 -7.28 7.71 24.89
N ASN A 282 -7.43 7.60 26.21
CA ASN A 282 -8.61 8.03 26.94
C ASN A 282 -8.23 8.63 28.31
N PRO A 283 -9.16 9.26 29.03
CA PRO A 283 -8.87 9.86 30.35
C PRO A 283 -8.37 8.87 31.41
N ILE A 284 -8.74 7.58 31.30
CA ILE A 284 -8.32 6.55 32.25
C ILE A 284 -6.85 6.21 32.06
N SER A 285 -6.40 6.06 30.83
CA SER A 285 -5.01 5.75 30.49
C SER A 285 -4.07 6.94 30.62
N LYS A 286 -4.60 8.15 30.83
CA LYS A 286 -3.84 9.41 30.94
C LYS A 286 -2.84 9.61 29.80
N GLY A 287 -3.25 9.28 28.59
CA GLY A 287 -2.44 9.40 27.38
C GLY A 287 -1.56 8.20 27.05
N HIS A 288 -1.52 7.18 27.87
CA HIS A 288 -0.89 5.91 27.50
C HIS A 288 -1.78 5.10 26.55
N CYS A 289 -1.20 4.12 25.89
CA CYS A 289 -1.94 3.19 25.04
C CYS A 289 -3.19 2.68 25.77
N SER A 290 -4.35 2.94 25.23
CA SER A 290 -5.62 2.52 25.80
C SER A 290 -6.17 1.32 25.06
N ALA A 291 -6.90 0.49 25.79
CA ALA A 291 -7.76 -0.48 25.16
C ALA A 291 -8.89 0.22 24.41
N PHE A 292 -9.05 -0.08 23.14
CA PHE A 292 -10.05 0.56 22.31
C PHE A 292 -11.51 0.20 22.64
N ASN A 293 -11.76 -0.84 23.40
CA ASN A 293 -13.08 -1.18 23.90
C ASN A 293 -13.48 -0.44 25.19
N LEU A 294 -12.63 0.45 25.72
CA LEU A 294 -12.94 1.23 26.91
C LEU A 294 -13.89 2.40 26.60
N PRO A 295 -14.75 2.78 27.55
CA PRO A 295 -15.52 4.01 27.43
C PRO A 295 -14.61 5.21 27.18
N ASN A 296 -15.00 6.05 26.22
CA ASN A 296 -14.25 7.24 25.80
C ASN A 296 -12.92 6.96 25.09
N ALA A 297 -12.68 5.74 24.59
CA ALA A 297 -11.65 5.52 23.58
C ALA A 297 -12.05 6.26 22.30
N TYR A 298 -11.09 6.95 21.71
CA TYR A 298 -11.32 7.79 20.54
C TYR A 298 -10.90 7.01 19.28
N GLY A 299 -11.86 6.75 18.42
CA GLY A 299 -11.65 6.01 17.19
C GLY A 299 -11.36 6.89 15.98
N ARG A 300 -11.53 6.31 14.81
CA ARG A 300 -11.33 6.94 13.49
C ARG A 300 -12.25 8.14 13.24
N SER A 301 -13.44 8.16 13.84
CA SER A 301 -14.46 9.20 13.65
C SER A 301 -14.30 10.41 14.59
N PHE A 302 -13.34 10.37 15.50
CA PHE A 302 -13.12 11.44 16.48
C PHE A 302 -12.19 12.53 15.95
N THR A 303 -12.54 13.78 16.23
CA THR A 303 -11.62 14.93 16.15
C THR A 303 -11.69 15.74 17.44
N VAL A 304 -10.61 16.42 17.80
CA VAL A 304 -10.59 17.32 18.98
C VAL A 304 -11.58 18.47 18.80
N SER A 305 -11.71 18.97 17.57
CA SER A 305 -12.57 20.12 17.27
C SER A 305 -14.07 19.81 17.28
N LYS A 306 -14.50 18.57 16.96
CA LYS A 306 -15.91 18.21 16.74
C LYS A 306 -16.40 17.06 17.62
N GLY A 307 -15.50 16.36 18.32
CA GLY A 307 -15.84 15.13 19.03
C GLY A 307 -16.02 13.94 18.08
N VAL A 308 -16.76 12.93 18.53
CA VAL A 308 -17.09 11.73 17.73
C VAL A 308 -18.15 12.06 16.69
N ASP A 309 -17.96 11.66 15.45
CA ASP A 309 -18.98 11.74 14.40
C ASP A 309 -20.18 10.86 14.78
N PRO A 310 -21.40 11.42 14.90
CA PRO A 310 -22.56 10.65 15.33
C PRO A 310 -23.14 9.73 14.27
N ARG A 311 -22.66 9.77 13.02
CA ARG A 311 -23.15 8.90 11.95
C ARG A 311 -22.74 7.45 12.18
N VAL A 312 -23.59 6.52 11.82
CA VAL A 312 -23.33 5.08 11.93
C VAL A 312 -22.08 4.67 11.14
N ASP A 313 -21.84 5.32 10.00
CA ASP A 313 -20.71 5.11 9.10
C ASP A 313 -19.58 6.14 9.28
N GLY A 314 -19.59 6.91 10.36
CA GLY A 314 -18.61 7.98 10.65
C GLY A 314 -17.15 7.52 10.57
N TYR A 315 -16.90 6.25 10.87
CA TYR A 315 -15.58 5.61 10.80
C TYR A 315 -15.00 5.56 9.38
N LEU A 316 -15.81 5.69 8.31
CA LEU A 316 -15.34 5.64 6.92
C LEU A 316 -14.67 6.94 6.46
N TYR A 317 -14.98 8.07 7.09
CA TYR A 317 -14.60 9.39 6.59
C TYR A 317 -13.18 9.82 6.97
N GLY A 318 -12.53 9.10 7.89
CA GLY A 318 -11.13 9.34 8.27
C GLY A 318 -10.90 10.72 8.91
N TRP A 319 -11.83 11.19 9.77
CA TRP A 319 -11.74 12.51 10.37
C TRP A 319 -10.53 12.67 11.29
N ASN A 320 -10.26 11.67 12.16
CA ASN A 320 -9.06 11.70 12.99
C ASN A 320 -7.78 11.69 12.13
N PHE A 321 -7.78 10.83 11.13
CA PHE A 321 -6.63 10.71 10.23
C PHE A 321 -6.34 12.02 9.49
N GLN A 322 -7.40 12.74 9.04
CA GLN A 322 -7.23 14.03 8.38
C GLN A 322 -6.77 15.13 9.36
N GLU A 323 -7.33 15.19 10.58
CA GLU A 323 -6.89 16.16 11.60
C GLU A 323 -5.41 15.98 11.96
N GLN A 324 -4.94 14.73 12.04
CA GLN A 324 -3.53 14.39 12.27
C GLN A 324 -2.65 14.82 11.08
N TRP A 325 -3.09 14.57 9.85
CA TRP A 325 -2.39 15.02 8.64
C TRP A 325 -2.35 16.55 8.52
N ASP A 326 -3.43 17.23 8.83
CA ASP A 326 -3.47 18.69 8.77
C ASP A 326 -2.45 19.30 9.73
N ARG A 327 -2.31 18.73 10.96
CA ARG A 327 -1.25 19.13 11.89
C ARG A 327 0.14 18.82 11.37
N ALA A 328 0.36 17.67 10.77
CA ALA A 328 1.64 17.30 10.17
C ALA A 328 2.01 18.24 9.01
N HIS A 329 1.05 18.62 8.17
CA HIS A 329 1.26 19.63 7.11
C HIS A 329 1.61 21.01 7.68
N GLU A 330 0.99 21.41 8.80
CA GLU A 330 1.30 22.67 9.49
C GLU A 330 2.74 22.70 10.01
N LEU A 331 3.20 21.60 10.59
CA LEU A 331 4.55 21.47 11.14
C LEU A 331 5.62 21.24 10.05
N ASP A 332 5.23 20.79 8.89
CA ASP A 332 6.05 20.56 7.68
C ASP A 332 7.42 19.87 7.92
N PRO A 333 7.49 18.71 8.60
CA PRO A 333 8.74 18.04 8.96
C PRO A 333 9.50 17.50 7.76
N GLU A 334 10.74 16.98 7.98
CA GLU A 334 11.43 16.18 6.96
C GLU A 334 10.75 14.81 6.75
N LEU A 335 10.25 14.17 7.82
CA LEU A 335 9.63 12.86 7.79
C LEU A 335 8.30 12.84 8.56
N ILE A 336 7.27 12.26 7.95
CA ILE A 336 6.01 11.92 8.61
C ILE A 336 5.98 10.43 8.88
N PHE A 337 5.72 10.03 10.15
CA PHE A 337 5.57 8.63 10.54
C PHE A 337 4.09 8.29 10.72
N VAL A 338 3.56 7.46 9.83
CA VAL A 338 2.14 7.07 9.81
C VAL A 338 1.94 5.74 10.54
N THR A 339 0.96 5.68 11.42
CA THR A 339 0.62 4.49 12.21
C THR A 339 -0.83 4.10 12.00
N GLY A 340 -1.12 2.99 11.31
CA GLY A 340 -0.26 1.92 10.84
C GLY A 340 -0.80 1.30 9.55
N TRP A 341 -0.03 0.32 9.00
CA TRP A 341 -0.44 -0.34 7.76
C TRP A 341 -1.42 -1.48 8.00
N ASN A 342 -0.99 -2.54 8.70
CA ASN A 342 -1.63 -3.86 8.68
C ASN A 342 -1.73 -4.55 10.05
N GLU A 343 -1.90 -3.80 11.14
CA GLU A 343 -2.07 -4.36 12.49
C GLU A 343 -3.51 -4.82 12.72
N TYR A 344 -3.96 -5.84 12.00
CA TYR A 344 -5.33 -6.36 12.13
C TYR A 344 -5.61 -7.13 13.42
N ILE A 345 -4.58 -7.50 14.17
CA ILE A 345 -4.67 -8.38 15.34
C ILE A 345 -4.82 -7.56 16.60
N ALA A 346 -5.83 -7.91 17.40
CA ALA A 346 -6.06 -7.38 18.74
C ALA A 346 -5.87 -8.45 19.81
N GLY A 347 -5.05 -8.15 20.81
CA GLY A 347 -4.95 -8.98 22.02
C GLY A 347 -6.12 -8.71 22.96
N MET A 348 -6.76 -9.78 23.49
CA MET A 348 -7.71 -9.71 24.58
C MET A 348 -7.00 -9.99 25.90
N TRP A 349 -7.02 -9.03 26.83
CA TRP A 349 -6.28 -9.10 28.09
C TRP A 349 -7.18 -8.88 29.30
N LEU A 350 -6.95 -9.68 30.35
CA LEU A 350 -7.60 -9.50 31.65
C LEU A 350 -6.94 -8.39 32.47
N PRO A 351 -7.67 -7.76 33.41
CA PRO A 351 -7.14 -6.66 34.23
C PRO A 351 -5.86 -6.99 35.00
N GLU A 352 -5.67 -8.24 35.43
CA GLU A 352 -4.45 -8.70 36.13
C GLU A 352 -3.17 -8.58 35.27
N HIS A 353 -3.29 -8.43 33.96
CA HIS A 353 -2.17 -8.21 33.05
C HIS A 353 -1.76 -6.74 32.94
N GLY A 354 -2.32 -5.87 33.81
CA GLY A 354 -1.95 -4.44 33.88
C GLY A 354 -2.82 -3.52 33.03
N TRP A 355 -3.81 -4.03 32.31
CA TRP A 355 -4.76 -3.20 31.55
C TRP A 355 -5.97 -2.85 32.40
N THR A 356 -6.48 -1.62 32.24
CA THR A 356 -7.53 -1.07 33.12
C THR A 356 -8.95 -1.47 32.75
N GLY A 357 -9.14 -2.12 31.59
CA GLY A 357 -10.47 -2.47 31.08
C GLY A 357 -11.11 -3.64 31.81
N LYS A 358 -12.39 -3.51 32.14
CA LYS A 358 -13.19 -4.55 32.78
C LYS A 358 -14.41 -4.86 31.91
N PRO A 359 -14.74 -6.14 31.75
CA PRO A 359 -14.11 -7.34 32.30
C PRO A 359 -12.78 -7.72 31.63
N PHE A 360 -12.44 -7.12 30.47
CA PHE A 360 -11.21 -7.33 29.72
C PHE A 360 -10.92 -6.12 28.81
N SER A 361 -9.73 -6.09 28.25
CA SER A 361 -9.29 -5.06 27.31
C SER A 361 -8.95 -5.67 25.95
N PHE A 362 -9.38 -5.02 24.86
CA PHE A 362 -8.79 -5.18 23.54
C PHE A 362 -7.79 -4.04 23.30
N VAL A 363 -6.52 -4.39 23.23
CA VAL A 363 -5.42 -3.45 23.10
C VAL A 363 -5.12 -3.23 21.63
N ASP A 364 -4.92 -1.97 21.27
CA ASP A 364 -4.55 -1.47 19.95
C ASP A 364 -5.61 -1.56 18.86
N GLN A 365 -6.47 -2.56 18.86
CA GLN A 365 -7.50 -2.80 17.85
C GLN A 365 -8.78 -3.35 18.50
N TYR A 366 -9.96 -2.96 18.00
CA TYR A 366 -11.22 -3.46 18.55
C TYR A 366 -12.29 -3.66 17.48
N ASN A 367 -12.76 -2.60 16.81
CA ASN A 367 -13.84 -2.65 15.83
C ASN A 367 -13.59 -1.65 14.70
N TRP A 368 -14.54 -1.51 13.78
CA TRP A 368 -14.43 -0.63 12.61
C TRP A 368 -14.07 0.81 12.94
N ASN A 369 -14.58 1.37 14.02
CA ASN A 369 -14.23 2.74 14.45
C ASN A 369 -12.95 2.78 15.28
N CYS A 370 -12.76 1.80 16.13
CA CYS A 370 -11.63 1.71 17.07
C CYS A 370 -10.57 0.75 16.55
N SER A 371 -9.93 1.12 15.47
CA SER A 371 -8.85 0.43 14.78
C SER A 371 -7.99 1.46 14.03
N ARG A 372 -6.75 1.12 13.65
CA ARG A 372 -5.83 2.10 13.06
C ARG A 372 -5.10 1.64 11.80
N ASP A 373 -5.60 0.63 11.10
CA ASP A 373 -4.99 0.13 9.87
C ASP A 373 -5.49 0.82 8.62
N ILE A 374 -4.61 0.90 7.63
CA ILE A 374 -4.83 1.55 6.34
C ILE A 374 -4.95 0.54 5.21
N GLU A 375 -4.31 -0.64 5.35
CA GLU A 375 -4.44 -1.73 4.40
C GLU A 375 -5.92 -1.98 4.07
N PRO A 376 -6.30 -2.09 2.79
CA PRO A 376 -7.69 -2.33 2.43
C PRO A 376 -8.30 -3.57 3.10
N ASN A 377 -9.58 -3.50 3.46
CA ASN A 377 -10.30 -4.57 4.14
C ASN A 377 -11.57 -5.02 3.41
N LYS A 378 -12.05 -6.21 3.72
CA LYS A 378 -13.27 -6.80 3.12
C LYS A 378 -14.56 -6.30 3.76
N GLY A 379 -14.56 -6.04 5.06
CA GLY A 379 -15.79 -5.75 5.81
C GLY A 379 -16.51 -4.48 5.36
N TRP A 380 -15.79 -3.54 4.76
CA TRP A 380 -16.38 -2.29 4.27
C TRP A 380 -16.82 -2.36 2.79
N GLY A 381 -16.72 -3.52 2.15
CA GLY A 381 -17.12 -3.73 0.76
C GLY A 381 -16.37 -2.79 -0.20
N ASP A 382 -17.09 -2.07 -1.05
CA ASP A 382 -16.53 -1.11 -2.02
C ASP A 382 -15.80 0.08 -1.37
N LYS A 383 -15.93 0.27 -0.06
CA LYS A 383 -15.25 1.30 0.75
C LYS A 383 -14.00 0.78 1.47
N GLY A 384 -13.58 -0.44 1.18
CA GLY A 384 -12.43 -1.07 1.85
C GLY A 384 -11.11 -0.34 1.70
N ASP A 385 -10.96 0.50 0.68
CA ASP A 385 -9.75 1.25 0.33
C ASP A 385 -9.79 2.75 0.63
N VAL A 386 -10.82 3.26 1.31
CA VAL A 386 -11.01 4.70 1.53
C VAL A 386 -9.87 5.35 2.35
N TYR A 387 -9.28 4.63 3.29
CA TYR A 387 -8.12 5.11 4.05
C TYR A 387 -6.82 5.05 3.24
N TYR A 388 -6.68 4.03 2.41
CA TYR A 388 -5.55 3.92 1.50
C TYR A 388 -5.50 5.10 0.52
N LEU A 389 -6.62 5.44 -0.11
CA LEU A 389 -6.68 6.58 -1.03
C LEU A 389 -6.56 7.93 -0.29
N GLN A 390 -7.03 8.04 0.95
CA GLN A 390 -6.78 9.21 1.79
C GLN A 390 -5.30 9.35 2.15
N LEU A 391 -4.60 8.24 2.40
CA LEU A 391 -3.14 8.23 2.59
C LEU A 391 -2.43 8.78 1.34
N VAL A 392 -2.76 8.25 0.17
CA VAL A 392 -2.20 8.69 -1.12
C VAL A 392 -2.38 10.19 -1.32
N ASP A 393 -3.60 10.70 -1.08
CA ASP A 393 -3.94 12.13 -1.22
C ASP A 393 -3.07 13.02 -0.34
N ASN A 394 -2.92 12.64 0.93
CA ASN A 394 -2.13 13.40 1.90
C ASN A 394 -0.61 13.32 1.63
N ILE A 395 -0.11 12.16 1.18
CA ILE A 395 1.30 12.02 0.79
C ILE A 395 1.61 12.92 -0.42
N ARG A 396 0.75 12.95 -1.43
CA ARG A 396 0.91 13.84 -2.59
C ARG A 396 0.92 15.32 -2.17
N LYS A 397 0.03 15.74 -1.30
CA LYS A 397 0.02 17.09 -0.72
C LYS A 397 1.32 17.40 0.02
N PHE A 398 1.85 16.44 0.78
CA PHE A 398 3.09 16.60 1.55
C PHE A 398 4.34 16.66 0.67
N LYS A 399 4.48 15.70 -0.23
CA LYS A 399 5.70 15.49 -1.04
C LYS A 399 5.71 16.25 -2.35
N GLY A 400 4.55 16.66 -2.89
CA GLY A 400 4.41 17.04 -4.29
C GLY A 400 4.43 15.82 -5.21
N MET A 401 4.45 16.04 -6.52
CA MET A 401 4.35 15.00 -7.54
C MET A 401 5.34 15.24 -8.68
N ASP A 402 5.70 14.19 -9.41
CA ASP A 402 6.42 14.32 -10.66
C ASP A 402 5.50 14.97 -11.72
N LYS A 403 6.09 15.88 -12.50
CA LYS A 403 5.35 16.52 -13.58
C LYS A 403 4.92 15.48 -14.61
N PRO A 404 3.63 15.42 -14.98
CA PRO A 404 3.16 14.50 -16.00
C PRO A 404 3.88 14.72 -17.36
N GLU A 405 4.16 13.62 -18.07
CA GLU A 405 4.74 13.72 -19.41
C GLU A 405 3.72 14.30 -20.39
N LYS A 406 4.17 15.27 -21.21
CA LYS A 406 3.32 15.90 -22.22
C LYS A 406 2.97 14.88 -23.32
N PRO A 407 1.69 14.75 -23.71
CA PRO A 407 1.31 13.91 -24.84
C PRO A 407 1.97 14.34 -26.15
N SER A 408 2.30 13.35 -26.98
CA SER A 408 2.72 13.59 -28.36
C SER A 408 1.60 14.24 -29.19
N VAL A 409 1.97 14.84 -30.32
CA VAL A 409 0.99 15.34 -31.27
C VAL A 409 0.08 14.20 -31.73
N PRO A 410 -1.25 14.39 -31.74
CA PRO A 410 -2.19 13.39 -32.22
C PRO A 410 -1.85 12.90 -33.63
N LYS A 411 -1.98 11.60 -33.88
CA LYS A 411 -1.65 10.99 -35.18
C LYS A 411 -2.46 9.73 -35.45
N THR A 412 -2.62 9.43 -36.73
CA THR A 412 -3.26 8.17 -37.18
C THR A 412 -2.34 6.97 -36.98
N ILE A 413 -2.86 5.91 -36.38
CA ILE A 413 -2.16 4.63 -36.19
C ILE A 413 -2.62 3.62 -37.25
N LYS A 414 -1.66 2.88 -37.78
CA LYS A 414 -1.91 1.72 -38.65
C LYS A 414 -1.76 0.45 -37.79
N LEU A 415 -2.88 -0.15 -37.39
CA LEU A 415 -2.87 -1.36 -36.57
C LEU A 415 -2.00 -2.46 -37.19
N GLY A 416 -1.21 -3.14 -36.36
CA GLY A 416 -0.23 -4.16 -36.76
C GLY A 416 1.08 -3.58 -37.29
N LYS A 417 1.29 -2.26 -37.21
CA LYS A 417 2.51 -1.56 -37.59
C LYS A 417 3.10 -0.84 -36.39
N LEU A 418 3.96 -1.53 -35.65
CA LEU A 418 4.50 -1.07 -34.37
C LEU A 418 5.30 0.23 -34.49
N GLU A 419 5.96 0.46 -35.62
CA GLU A 419 6.66 1.71 -35.93
C GLU A 419 5.75 2.93 -35.88
N SER A 420 4.44 2.77 -35.97
CA SER A 420 3.47 3.88 -35.83
C SER A 420 3.31 4.35 -34.37
N TRP A 421 3.81 3.57 -33.40
CA TRP A 421 3.74 3.87 -31.98
C TRP A 421 5.04 4.39 -31.36
N GLU A 422 6.16 4.38 -32.10
CA GLU A 422 7.50 4.67 -31.54
C GLU A 422 7.57 6.02 -30.81
N ASP A 423 6.98 7.07 -31.38
CA ASP A 423 6.99 8.44 -30.86
C ASP A 423 5.74 8.82 -30.06
N VAL A 424 4.82 7.86 -29.82
CA VAL A 424 3.61 8.12 -29.04
C VAL A 424 3.96 8.17 -27.56
N LYS A 425 3.57 9.27 -26.91
CA LYS A 425 3.77 9.56 -25.48
C LYS A 425 2.47 10.02 -24.83
N PRO A 426 2.34 9.86 -23.50
CA PRO A 426 3.25 9.13 -22.61
C PRO A 426 3.23 7.62 -22.85
N TYR A 427 4.29 6.93 -22.40
CA TYR A 427 4.27 5.50 -22.18
C TYR A 427 3.86 5.26 -20.71
N TYR A 428 2.64 4.77 -20.54
CA TYR A 428 2.08 4.45 -19.22
C TYR A 428 2.65 3.13 -18.74
N THR A 429 3.47 3.17 -17.71
CA THR A 429 4.12 1.98 -17.15
C THR A 429 3.23 1.24 -16.17
N SER A 430 3.37 -0.08 -16.08
CA SER A 430 2.82 -0.93 -15.04
C SER A 430 3.88 -1.89 -14.51
N TYR A 431 3.58 -2.61 -13.42
CA TYR A 431 4.52 -3.51 -12.78
C TYR A 431 4.66 -4.81 -13.53
N LYS A 432 5.90 -5.21 -13.80
CA LYS A 432 6.22 -6.54 -14.32
C LYS A 432 6.28 -7.55 -13.18
N GLY A 433 5.82 -8.78 -13.43
CA GLY A 433 5.94 -9.90 -12.49
C GLY A 433 4.96 -9.84 -11.31
N ASN A 434 3.83 -9.12 -11.45
CA ASN A 434 2.78 -9.03 -10.44
C ASN A 434 1.65 -10.06 -10.62
N THR A 435 1.71 -10.85 -11.68
CA THR A 435 0.75 -11.92 -12.02
C THR A 435 1.08 -13.27 -11.38
N VAL A 436 1.93 -13.29 -10.36
CA VAL A 436 2.30 -14.52 -9.65
C VAL A 436 1.08 -15.19 -9.03
N HIS A 437 1.04 -16.51 -9.12
CA HIS A 437 -0.03 -17.28 -8.51
C HIS A 437 0.15 -17.38 -7.00
N ARG A 438 -0.96 -17.38 -6.28
CA ARG A 438 -1.02 -17.60 -4.83
C ARG A 438 -1.45 -19.03 -4.55
N ASP A 439 -0.69 -19.76 -3.76
CA ASP A 439 -1.01 -21.12 -3.34
C ASP A 439 -0.35 -21.37 -1.97
N CYS A 440 -1.01 -20.95 -0.88
CA CYS A 440 -0.41 -20.97 0.44
C CYS A 440 -1.43 -21.05 1.58
N ALA A 441 -0.97 -21.56 2.72
CA ALA A 441 -1.74 -21.54 3.95
C ALA A 441 -1.83 -20.12 4.52
N GLY A 442 -3.03 -19.71 4.89
CA GLY A 442 -3.27 -18.56 5.74
C GLY A 442 -3.25 -18.93 7.22
N ARG A 443 -3.83 -18.08 8.08
CA ARG A 443 -4.00 -18.34 9.51
C ARG A 443 -5.27 -19.16 9.76
N TYR A 444 -5.33 -19.85 10.89
CA TYR A 444 -6.52 -20.56 11.39
C TYR A 444 -7.17 -21.52 10.37
N ASN A 445 -6.41 -22.42 9.76
CA ASN A 445 -6.91 -23.35 8.75
C ASN A 445 -7.45 -22.71 7.46
N THR A 446 -7.17 -21.46 7.21
CA THR A 446 -7.47 -20.88 5.90
C THR A 446 -6.40 -21.30 4.89
N TYR A 447 -6.81 -21.38 3.64
CA TYR A 447 -5.93 -21.67 2.52
C TYR A 447 -6.31 -20.77 1.35
N TYR A 448 -5.33 -20.14 0.75
CA TYR A 448 -5.55 -19.21 -0.35
C TYR A 448 -4.94 -19.76 -1.62
N LYS A 449 -5.77 -19.81 -2.65
CA LYS A 449 -5.34 -20.20 -3.99
C LYS A 449 -5.91 -19.22 -5.00
N ASP A 450 -5.02 -18.62 -5.79
CA ASP A 450 -5.36 -17.77 -6.91
C ASP A 450 -4.41 -18.08 -8.07
N THR A 451 -4.98 -18.43 -9.20
CA THR A 451 -4.26 -18.73 -10.45
C THR A 451 -4.75 -17.85 -11.59
N SER A 452 -5.42 -16.74 -11.24
CA SER A 452 -6.01 -15.83 -12.23
C SER A 452 -4.98 -14.96 -12.96
N GLY A 453 -3.79 -14.75 -12.38
CA GLY A 453 -2.73 -13.94 -12.97
C GLY A 453 -2.28 -14.50 -14.32
N ARG A 454 -2.40 -13.67 -15.36
CA ARG A 454 -1.93 -13.93 -16.73
C ARG A 454 -1.79 -12.60 -17.47
N ASN A 455 -1.21 -12.60 -18.69
CA ASN A 455 -1.04 -11.40 -19.52
C ASN A 455 -0.45 -10.21 -18.72
N ASP A 456 0.70 -10.46 -18.07
CA ASP A 456 1.44 -9.50 -17.23
C ASP A 456 1.63 -8.16 -17.96
N ILE A 457 0.76 -7.19 -17.71
CA ILE A 457 0.68 -5.89 -18.39
C ILE A 457 1.79 -4.98 -17.90
N ILE A 458 2.71 -4.61 -18.78
CA ILE A 458 3.88 -3.79 -18.42
C ILE A 458 3.79 -2.34 -18.90
N GLY A 459 2.90 -2.07 -19.87
CA GLY A 459 2.76 -0.71 -20.37
C GLY A 459 1.64 -0.49 -21.36
N ALA A 460 1.28 0.78 -21.55
CA ALA A 460 0.22 1.21 -22.46
C ALA A 460 0.55 2.53 -23.14
N LYS A 461 -0.09 2.82 -24.27
CA LYS A 461 -0.06 4.12 -24.96
C LYS A 461 -1.44 4.45 -25.48
N VAL A 462 -1.71 5.76 -25.64
CA VAL A 462 -2.94 6.28 -26.25
C VAL A 462 -2.60 7.44 -27.17
N THR A 463 -3.25 7.47 -28.34
CA THR A 463 -3.27 8.63 -29.23
C THR A 463 -4.58 8.67 -30.01
N HIS A 464 -4.83 9.71 -30.77
CA HIS A 464 -6.04 9.83 -31.60
C HIS A 464 -5.74 10.60 -32.88
N ASP A 465 -6.65 10.52 -33.84
CA ASP A 465 -6.73 11.43 -34.97
C ASP A 465 -8.11 12.14 -34.98
N ASP A 466 -8.50 12.70 -36.09
CA ASP A 466 -9.80 13.37 -36.20
C ASP A 466 -10.99 12.43 -35.99
N LYS A 467 -10.85 11.16 -36.37
CA LYS A 467 -11.94 10.19 -36.39
C LYS A 467 -11.83 9.12 -35.30
N TYR A 468 -10.62 8.64 -35.01
CA TYR A 468 -10.37 7.51 -34.15
C TYR A 468 -9.57 7.88 -32.91
N ILE A 469 -9.77 7.13 -31.82
CA ILE A 469 -8.85 7.01 -30.69
C ILE A 469 -8.24 5.61 -30.74
N TYR A 470 -6.94 5.53 -30.45
CA TYR A 470 -6.14 4.32 -30.53
C TYR A 470 -5.55 4.00 -29.16
N PHE A 471 -5.69 2.75 -28.76
CA PHE A 471 -5.13 2.21 -27.53
C PHE A 471 -4.13 1.11 -27.86
N TYR A 472 -3.02 1.12 -27.16
CA TYR A 472 -1.96 0.11 -27.21
C TYR A 472 -1.74 -0.41 -25.80
N VAL A 473 -1.56 -1.71 -25.65
CA VAL A 473 -1.12 -2.34 -24.40
C VAL A 473 -0.11 -3.43 -24.72
N GLU A 474 0.89 -3.53 -23.84
CA GLU A 474 2.01 -4.44 -23.94
C GLU A 474 2.08 -5.31 -22.69
N THR A 475 2.29 -6.62 -22.90
CA THR A 475 2.49 -7.60 -21.82
C THR A 475 3.94 -8.10 -21.80
N ALA A 476 4.39 -8.60 -20.64
CA ALA A 476 5.77 -9.12 -20.49
C ALA A 476 6.05 -10.31 -21.38
N GLU A 477 5.05 -11.16 -21.60
CA GLU A 477 5.10 -12.37 -22.43
C GLU A 477 4.01 -12.32 -23.50
N ALA A 478 4.00 -13.28 -24.41
CA ALA A 478 3.01 -13.35 -25.48
C ALA A 478 1.58 -13.43 -24.90
N LEU A 479 0.67 -12.70 -25.54
CA LEU A 479 -0.76 -12.67 -25.19
C LEU A 479 -1.37 -14.07 -25.24
N THR A 480 -2.23 -14.36 -24.28
CA THR A 480 -3.08 -15.55 -24.32
C THR A 480 -4.15 -15.41 -25.40
N SER A 481 -4.97 -16.45 -25.60
CA SER A 481 -6.00 -16.44 -26.64
C SER A 481 -7.07 -15.39 -26.36
N CYS A 482 -7.44 -14.61 -27.38
CA CYS A 482 -8.57 -13.68 -27.27
C CYS A 482 -9.94 -14.38 -27.06
N LYS A 483 -9.98 -15.70 -27.00
CA LYS A 483 -11.16 -16.51 -26.65
C LYS A 483 -11.23 -16.82 -25.15
N ASP A 484 -10.18 -16.52 -24.42
CA ASP A 484 -10.18 -16.72 -22.97
C ASP A 484 -11.19 -15.75 -22.31
N PRO A 485 -11.85 -16.14 -21.22
CA PRO A 485 -12.80 -15.27 -20.54
C PRO A 485 -12.10 -14.03 -19.99
N ASN A 486 -12.82 -12.90 -19.97
CA ASN A 486 -12.35 -11.61 -19.43
C ASN A 486 -10.95 -11.20 -19.96
N TRP A 487 -10.70 -11.46 -21.25
CA TRP A 487 -9.41 -11.25 -21.88
C TRP A 487 -9.16 -9.78 -22.18
N MET A 488 -8.12 -9.21 -21.60
CA MET A 488 -7.58 -7.88 -21.90
C MET A 488 -8.68 -6.81 -22.06
N MET A 489 -9.53 -6.67 -21.03
CA MET A 489 -10.60 -5.67 -20.99
C MET A 489 -10.04 -4.27 -20.86
N LEU A 490 -10.59 -3.33 -21.63
CA LEU A 490 -10.28 -1.90 -21.52
C LEU A 490 -11.50 -1.17 -20.96
N PHE A 491 -11.33 -0.53 -19.82
CA PHE A 491 -12.31 0.35 -19.19
C PHE A 491 -12.00 1.81 -19.52
N ILE A 492 -13.02 2.59 -19.88
CA ILE A 492 -12.88 4.02 -20.23
C ILE A 492 -13.92 4.83 -19.48
N ASP A 493 -13.45 5.84 -18.75
CA ASP A 493 -14.23 6.96 -18.25
C ASP A 493 -14.02 8.13 -19.21
N ALA A 494 -15.02 8.41 -20.04
CA ALA A 494 -14.90 9.33 -21.16
C ALA A 494 -15.17 10.81 -20.77
N ASP A 495 -15.77 11.05 -19.61
CA ASP A 495 -16.10 12.39 -19.12
C ASP A 495 -15.40 12.74 -17.78
N ARG A 496 -14.62 11.82 -17.22
CA ARG A 496 -13.93 11.92 -15.93
C ARG A 496 -14.89 12.24 -14.77
N ASN A 497 -16.09 11.69 -14.84
CA ASN A 497 -17.16 11.90 -13.89
C ASN A 497 -17.56 10.59 -13.20
N LYS A 498 -17.19 10.42 -11.96
CA LYS A 498 -17.45 9.18 -11.19
C LYS A 498 -18.92 8.97 -10.82
N SER A 499 -19.80 9.93 -11.14
CA SER A 499 -21.27 9.78 -10.99
C SER A 499 -21.95 9.15 -12.21
N THR A 500 -21.23 8.99 -13.33
CA THR A 500 -21.67 8.28 -14.53
C THR A 500 -21.00 6.92 -14.63
N GLY A 501 -21.53 6.01 -15.41
CA GLY A 501 -20.94 4.70 -15.64
C GLY A 501 -20.85 3.82 -14.38
N TRP A 502 -20.24 2.66 -14.49
CA TRP A 502 -19.92 1.79 -13.36
C TRP A 502 -18.63 2.29 -12.67
N ASN A 503 -18.74 2.83 -11.47
CA ASN A 503 -17.60 3.47 -10.75
C ASN A 503 -16.85 4.53 -11.60
N GLY A 504 -17.55 5.22 -12.49
CA GLY A 504 -17.00 6.20 -13.42
C GLY A 504 -16.71 5.64 -14.82
N TYR A 505 -16.64 4.35 -15.02
CA TYR A 505 -16.40 3.77 -16.32
C TYR A 505 -17.67 3.76 -17.16
N ASP A 506 -17.68 4.57 -18.24
CA ASP A 506 -18.80 4.67 -19.18
C ASP A 506 -18.79 3.54 -20.19
N TYR A 507 -17.61 3.04 -20.54
CA TYR A 507 -17.43 2.03 -21.58
C TYR A 507 -16.50 0.92 -21.15
N ILE A 508 -16.80 -0.29 -21.66
CA ILE A 508 -15.93 -1.46 -21.56
C ILE A 508 -15.74 -2.07 -22.96
N ILE A 509 -14.53 -2.50 -23.25
CA ILE A 509 -14.14 -3.12 -24.50
C ILE A 509 -13.53 -4.49 -24.18
N ASN A 510 -13.74 -5.49 -25.02
CA ASN A 510 -13.32 -6.89 -24.82
C ASN A 510 -14.03 -7.62 -23.67
N HIS A 511 -15.09 -7.11 -23.12
CA HIS A 511 -15.95 -7.85 -22.20
C HIS A 511 -16.64 -9.03 -22.94
N GLN A 512 -17.08 -8.81 -24.17
CA GLN A 512 -17.46 -9.87 -25.07
C GLN A 512 -16.27 -10.32 -25.93
N THR A 513 -16.16 -11.63 -26.15
CA THR A 513 -15.09 -12.25 -26.96
C THR A 513 -15.00 -11.59 -28.34
N PRO A 514 -13.82 -11.11 -28.76
CA PRO A 514 -13.60 -10.55 -30.09
C PRO A 514 -13.94 -11.52 -31.22
N THR A 515 -14.44 -10.98 -32.31
CA THR A 515 -14.80 -11.78 -33.51
C THR A 515 -14.13 -11.25 -34.78
N GLY A 516 -13.36 -12.10 -35.45
CA GLY A 516 -12.58 -11.71 -36.64
C GLY A 516 -11.53 -10.64 -36.27
N LYS A 517 -11.69 -9.41 -36.77
CA LYS A 517 -10.85 -8.24 -36.46
C LYS A 517 -11.58 -7.20 -35.63
N ASN A 518 -12.70 -7.57 -35.01
CA ASN A 518 -13.55 -6.61 -34.29
C ASN A 518 -13.65 -6.92 -32.82
N VAL A 519 -13.57 -5.88 -32.01
CA VAL A 519 -13.93 -5.85 -30.60
C VAL A 519 -15.32 -5.23 -30.43
N ILE A 520 -16.06 -5.67 -29.43
CA ILE A 520 -17.35 -5.08 -29.08
C ILE A 520 -17.10 -3.93 -28.10
N ILE A 521 -17.78 -2.81 -28.32
CA ILE A 521 -17.81 -1.65 -27.43
C ILE A 521 -19.15 -1.67 -26.74
N GLU A 522 -19.13 -1.70 -25.41
CA GLU A 522 -20.32 -1.69 -24.59
C GLU A 522 -20.35 -0.43 -23.74
N LYS A 523 -21.54 0.13 -23.57
CA LYS A 523 -21.79 1.29 -22.70
C LYS A 523 -22.45 0.85 -21.42
N CYS A 524 -22.04 1.45 -20.30
CA CYS A 524 -22.65 1.20 -18.98
C CYS A 524 -24.08 1.74 -18.92
N ASP A 525 -25.00 0.97 -18.34
CA ASP A 525 -26.37 1.39 -18.05
C ASP A 525 -26.58 1.59 -16.55
N LYS A 526 -27.15 2.74 -16.18
CA LYS A 526 -27.64 3.05 -14.82
C LYS A 526 -26.62 2.94 -13.69
N ASN A 527 -25.35 3.22 -13.96
CA ASN A 527 -24.26 3.19 -12.95
C ASN A 527 -24.14 1.84 -12.21
N LYS A 528 -24.44 0.74 -12.91
CA LYS A 528 -24.33 -0.63 -12.41
C LYS A 528 -23.49 -1.45 -13.37
N TRP A 529 -23.08 -2.64 -12.96
CA TRP A 529 -22.43 -3.60 -13.85
C TRP A 529 -23.43 -4.18 -14.87
N ILE A 530 -23.93 -3.32 -15.73
CA ILE A 530 -24.85 -3.67 -16.83
C ILE A 530 -24.33 -2.97 -18.08
N TRP A 531 -23.95 -3.76 -19.06
CA TRP A 531 -23.27 -3.31 -20.27
C TRP A 531 -24.11 -3.61 -21.50
N SER A 532 -24.30 -2.65 -22.38
CA SER A 532 -25.05 -2.77 -23.62
C SER A 532 -24.19 -2.48 -24.84
N PRO A 533 -24.11 -3.39 -25.82
CA PRO A 533 -23.37 -3.15 -27.05
C PRO A 533 -23.86 -1.92 -27.81
N ILE A 534 -22.94 -1.02 -28.16
CA ILE A 534 -23.24 0.20 -28.93
C ILE A 534 -22.52 0.27 -30.27
N GLY A 535 -21.54 -0.58 -30.49
CA GLY A 535 -20.76 -0.58 -31.73
C GLY A 535 -19.58 -1.53 -31.70
N LYS A 536 -18.72 -1.39 -32.70
CA LYS A 536 -17.51 -2.20 -32.87
C LYS A 536 -16.29 -1.31 -33.07
N GLY A 537 -15.18 -1.72 -32.50
CA GLY A 537 -13.85 -1.25 -32.84
C GLY A 537 -13.10 -2.28 -33.67
N THR A 538 -11.94 -1.92 -34.19
CA THR A 538 -11.01 -2.85 -34.81
C THR A 538 -9.82 -3.12 -33.90
N PHE A 539 -9.23 -4.33 -33.98
CA PHE A 539 -8.06 -4.65 -33.18
C PHE A 539 -7.01 -5.45 -33.97
N SER A 540 -5.80 -5.40 -33.48
CA SER A 540 -4.68 -6.25 -33.86
C SER A 540 -4.04 -6.78 -32.59
N ALA A 541 -3.90 -8.11 -32.47
CA ALA A 541 -3.16 -8.76 -31.40
C ALA A 541 -2.05 -9.58 -32.03
N LYS A 542 -0.80 -9.31 -31.64
CA LYS A 542 0.37 -9.98 -32.16
C LYS A 542 1.45 -10.04 -31.10
N ASP A 543 2.01 -11.23 -30.91
CA ASP A 543 3.04 -11.49 -29.92
C ASP A 543 2.55 -11.05 -28.51
N ASN A 544 3.16 -10.04 -27.94
CA ASN A 544 2.83 -9.48 -26.62
C ASN A 544 2.10 -8.12 -26.68
N ILE A 545 1.54 -7.75 -27.84
CA ILE A 545 0.95 -6.42 -28.06
C ILE A 545 -0.50 -6.56 -28.54
N LEU A 546 -1.38 -5.80 -27.89
CA LEU A 546 -2.76 -5.57 -28.34
C LEU A 546 -2.94 -4.11 -28.70
N GLU A 547 -3.46 -3.85 -29.89
CA GLU A 547 -3.83 -2.53 -30.38
C GLU A 547 -5.33 -2.47 -30.66
N ILE A 548 -6.00 -1.39 -30.29
CA ILE A 548 -7.44 -1.18 -30.54
C ILE A 548 -7.66 0.21 -31.14
N ALA A 549 -8.51 0.28 -32.18
CA ALA A 549 -8.97 1.55 -32.75
C ALA A 549 -10.50 1.65 -32.61
N ILE A 550 -10.98 2.77 -32.05
CA ILE A 550 -12.39 3.05 -31.77
C ILE A 550 -12.77 4.38 -32.42
N GLU A 551 -13.91 4.46 -33.11
CA GLU A 551 -14.41 5.77 -33.56
C GLU A 551 -14.79 6.65 -32.37
N LYS A 552 -14.21 7.85 -32.27
CA LYS A 552 -14.42 8.78 -31.15
C LYS A 552 -15.91 9.08 -30.89
N LYS A 553 -16.71 9.15 -31.95
CA LYS A 553 -18.15 9.39 -31.87
C LYS A 553 -18.91 8.32 -31.07
N LEU A 554 -18.42 7.05 -31.05
CA LEU A 554 -19.02 5.97 -30.25
C LEU A 554 -18.82 6.17 -28.76
N LEU A 555 -17.75 6.85 -28.40
CA LEU A 555 -17.40 7.18 -27.01
C LEU A 555 -17.87 8.60 -26.63
N GLY A 556 -18.58 9.32 -27.50
CA GLY A 556 -19.00 10.69 -27.25
C GLY A 556 -17.85 11.70 -27.19
N LEU A 557 -16.68 11.37 -27.79
CA LEU A 557 -15.48 12.20 -27.74
C LEU A 557 -15.45 13.18 -28.92
N ASP A 558 -15.08 14.43 -28.61
CA ASP A 558 -14.89 15.50 -29.57
C ASP A 558 -13.44 15.61 -30.11
N SER A 559 -13.06 16.74 -30.66
CA SER A 559 -11.70 17.05 -31.10
C SER A 559 -10.69 17.05 -29.94
N SER A 560 -11.10 17.53 -28.78
CA SER A 560 -10.32 17.46 -27.52
C SER A 560 -10.68 16.17 -26.77
N VAL A 561 -9.66 15.38 -26.45
CA VAL A 561 -9.82 14.13 -25.71
C VAL A 561 -9.27 14.30 -24.29
N ASN A 562 -10.07 14.00 -23.29
CA ASN A 562 -9.67 14.01 -21.87
C ASN A 562 -10.40 12.87 -21.14
N ILE A 563 -9.72 11.74 -21.00
CA ILE A 563 -10.30 10.50 -20.49
C ILE A 563 -9.45 9.89 -19.37
N GLU A 564 -10.10 9.07 -18.56
CA GLU A 564 -9.40 8.09 -17.73
C GLU A 564 -9.57 6.69 -18.34
N PHE A 565 -8.57 5.83 -18.21
CA PHE A 565 -8.65 4.47 -18.71
C PHE A 565 -7.85 3.49 -17.86
N LYS A 566 -8.23 2.21 -17.98
CA LYS A 566 -7.63 1.10 -17.24
C LYS A 566 -7.67 -0.15 -18.10
N TRP A 567 -6.59 -0.93 -18.07
CA TRP A 567 -6.56 -2.28 -18.59
C TRP A 567 -6.76 -3.31 -17.47
N CYS A 568 -7.48 -4.38 -17.76
CA CYS A 568 -7.70 -5.47 -16.82
C CYS A 568 -7.76 -6.79 -17.58
N ASP A 569 -7.00 -7.78 -17.16
CA ASP A 569 -7.07 -9.14 -17.67
C ASP A 569 -7.55 -10.11 -16.60
N ASN A 570 -8.47 -10.98 -16.95
CA ASN A 570 -8.94 -12.12 -16.16
C ASN A 570 -9.54 -11.74 -14.77
N MET A 571 -10.31 -10.66 -14.71
CA MET A 571 -11.13 -10.31 -13.54
C MET A 571 -12.02 -11.50 -13.15
N GLN A 572 -12.09 -11.86 -11.86
CA GLN A 572 -12.79 -13.04 -11.36
C GLN A 572 -14.14 -12.71 -10.69
N ASP A 573 -14.28 -11.53 -10.12
CA ASP A 573 -15.50 -11.07 -9.45
C ASP A 573 -16.07 -9.83 -10.16
N GLU A 574 -16.74 -10.07 -11.27
CA GLU A 574 -17.30 -9.03 -12.13
C GLU A 574 -18.29 -8.14 -11.36
N GLY A 575 -18.13 -6.83 -11.51
CA GLY A 575 -18.95 -5.84 -10.82
C GLY A 575 -18.47 -5.51 -9.40
N ASN A 576 -17.44 -6.15 -8.91
CA ASN A 576 -16.78 -5.81 -7.67
C ASN A 576 -15.51 -4.99 -7.95
N ILE A 577 -15.54 -3.70 -7.64
CA ILE A 577 -14.39 -2.79 -7.88
C ILE A 577 -13.15 -3.19 -7.08
N MET A 578 -13.33 -3.88 -5.95
CA MET A 578 -12.22 -4.34 -5.12
C MET A 578 -11.47 -5.53 -5.73
N ASP A 579 -12.06 -6.18 -6.74
CA ASP A 579 -11.38 -7.27 -7.46
C ASP A 579 -10.15 -6.77 -8.25
N PHE A 580 -10.10 -5.49 -8.61
CA PHE A 580 -8.91 -4.86 -9.19
C PHE A 580 -7.67 -4.89 -8.29
N TYR A 581 -7.80 -5.22 -7.02
CA TYR A 581 -6.69 -5.45 -6.10
C TYR A 581 -6.29 -6.92 -5.99
N VAL A 582 -7.19 -7.85 -6.35
CA VAL A 582 -7.10 -9.24 -5.92
C VAL A 582 -6.78 -10.19 -7.06
N SER A 583 -7.51 -10.13 -8.17
CA SER A 583 -7.44 -11.14 -9.22
C SER A 583 -6.92 -10.63 -10.55
N GLY A 584 -6.48 -11.55 -11.42
CA GLY A 584 -6.01 -11.26 -12.76
C GLY A 584 -4.77 -10.37 -12.79
N ASP A 585 -4.71 -9.47 -13.79
CA ASP A 585 -3.78 -8.36 -13.87
C ASP A 585 -4.51 -7.06 -14.18
N VAL A 586 -4.06 -5.96 -13.58
CA VAL A 586 -4.72 -4.66 -13.67
C VAL A 586 -3.69 -3.53 -13.80
N ALA A 587 -3.83 -2.71 -14.82
CA ALA A 587 -2.93 -1.61 -15.11
C ALA A 587 -3.70 -0.28 -15.35
N PRO A 588 -3.55 0.72 -14.46
CA PRO A 588 -2.81 0.71 -13.20
C PRO A 588 -3.54 -0.08 -12.11
N GLY A 589 -2.81 -0.47 -11.06
CA GLY A 589 -3.33 -1.32 -9.99
C GLY A 589 -4.48 -0.71 -9.19
N GLY A 590 -5.28 -1.57 -8.55
CA GLY A 590 -6.38 -1.16 -7.68
C GLY A 590 -7.35 -0.19 -8.36
N ARG A 591 -7.78 0.84 -7.63
CA ARG A 591 -8.75 1.84 -8.11
C ARG A 591 -8.12 2.96 -8.97
N PHE A 592 -6.81 2.95 -9.18
CA PHE A 592 -6.15 3.96 -9.99
C PHE A 592 -6.49 3.85 -11.48
N ASN A 593 -6.42 4.97 -12.19
CA ASN A 593 -6.57 5.06 -13.65
C ASN A 593 -5.41 5.85 -14.26
N TYR A 594 -5.07 5.54 -15.50
CA TYR A 594 -4.29 6.41 -16.35
C TYR A 594 -5.13 7.57 -16.87
N VAL A 595 -4.49 8.70 -17.12
CA VAL A 595 -5.15 9.88 -17.73
C VAL A 595 -4.51 10.17 -19.07
N TYR A 596 -5.34 10.27 -20.10
CA TYR A 596 -4.94 10.81 -21.39
C TYR A 596 -5.69 12.10 -21.69
N THR A 597 -4.95 13.19 -21.91
CA THR A 597 -5.52 14.48 -22.32
C THR A 597 -4.75 15.04 -23.52
N SER A 598 -5.46 15.40 -24.58
CA SER A 598 -4.85 16.02 -25.77
C SER A 598 -4.56 17.51 -25.61
N ASP A 599 -5.27 18.19 -24.70
CA ASP A 599 -5.18 19.63 -24.45
C ASP A 599 -4.35 19.95 -23.20
N TRP A 600 -3.05 19.72 -23.27
CA TRP A 600 -2.13 19.98 -22.15
C TRP A 600 -1.98 21.48 -21.79
N GLN A 601 -2.47 22.40 -22.63
CA GLN A 601 -2.24 23.85 -22.49
C GLN A 601 -3.40 24.63 -21.85
N LYS A 602 -4.47 23.99 -21.42
CA LYS A 602 -5.59 24.65 -20.72
C LYS A 602 -5.60 24.16 -19.25
#